data_99f899b65b06cdb37793f222f60c3c76
#
_entry.id   99f899b65b06cdb37793f222f60c3c76
#
_cell.length_a   1.000
_cell.length_b   1.000
_cell.length_c   1.000
_cell.angle_alpha   90.00
_cell.angle_beta   90.00
_cell.angle_gamma   90.00
#
_symmetry.space_group_name_H-M   'P 1'
#
loop_
_entity.id
_entity.type
_entity.pdbx_description
1 polymer ?
#
loop_
_entity_poly.entity_id
_entity_poly.type
_entity_poly.pdbx_seq_one_letter_code
_entity_poly.pdbx_strand_id
1 'polypeptide(L)'
;MGLLDPVLVLFGYLLGGVPTGLLLVRAVKGVDIRQYGSGNIGTANVVRVAGPWAGAAVFVADFLKGLLPVLLARQLTGLPLAAAL
;
A
#
# COMPACT_ATOMS: atom_id res chain seq x y z
N MET A 1 1.33 -23.28 -12.80
CA MET A 1 1.08 -22.89 -11.43
C MET A 1 1.86 -23.79 -10.50
N GLY A 2 2.62 -23.22 -9.63
CA GLY A 2 3.49 -23.94 -8.74
C GLY A 2 3.45 -23.40 -7.32
N LEU A 3 4.47 -23.75 -6.53
CA LEU A 3 4.61 -23.30 -5.15
C LEU A 3 4.74 -21.76 -5.04
N LEU A 4 5.18 -21.08 -6.13
CA LEU A 4 5.29 -19.62 -6.15
C LEU A 4 3.95 -18.91 -6.07
N ASP A 5 2.88 -19.49 -6.61
CA ASP A 5 1.58 -18.83 -6.62
C ASP A 5 1.04 -18.54 -5.22
N PRO A 6 0.99 -19.52 -4.29
CA PRO A 6 0.55 -19.22 -2.93
C PRO A 6 1.51 -18.29 -2.18
N VAL A 7 2.82 -18.39 -2.45
CA VAL A 7 3.81 -17.48 -1.85
C VAL A 7 3.59 -16.06 -2.31
N LEU A 8 3.35 -15.85 -3.61
CA LEU A 8 3.08 -14.50 -4.15
C LEU A 8 1.78 -13.92 -3.62
N VAL A 9 0.75 -14.74 -3.48
CA VAL A 9 -0.53 -14.31 -2.90
C VAL A 9 -0.33 -13.87 -1.46
N LEU A 10 0.39 -14.66 -0.66
CA LEU A 10 0.68 -14.31 0.73
C LEU A 10 1.48 -13.02 0.81
N PHE A 11 2.51 -12.87 -0.01
CA PHE A 11 3.34 -11.67 -0.05
C PHE A 11 2.51 -10.43 -0.38
N GLY A 12 1.65 -10.53 -1.41
CA GLY A 12 0.76 -9.42 -1.78
C GLY A 12 -0.23 -9.07 -0.68
N TYR A 13 -0.77 -10.07 -0.01
CA TYR A 13 -1.68 -9.87 1.12
C TYR A 13 -0.98 -9.14 2.28
N LEU A 14 0.22 -9.57 2.64
CA LEU A 14 0.97 -8.95 3.72
C LEU A 14 1.35 -7.50 3.39
N LEU A 15 1.80 -7.25 2.16
CA LEU A 15 2.10 -5.87 1.72
C LEU A 15 0.87 -4.99 1.74
N GLY A 16 -0.27 -5.49 1.23
CA GLY A 16 -1.51 -4.74 1.19
C GLY A 16 -2.06 -4.44 2.58
N GLY A 17 -1.74 -5.29 3.56
CA GLY A 17 -2.16 -5.10 4.95
C GLY A 17 -1.37 -4.05 5.72
N VAL A 18 -0.24 -3.55 5.18
CA VAL A 18 0.53 -2.51 5.87
C VAL A 18 -0.25 -1.20 5.89
N PRO A 19 -0.58 -0.65 7.08
CA PRO A 19 -1.35 0.59 7.17
C PRO A 19 -0.45 1.80 6.95
N THR A 20 -0.15 2.12 5.69
CA THR A 20 0.82 3.15 5.31
C THR A 20 0.46 4.52 5.89
N GLY A 21 -0.81 4.93 5.77
CA GLY A 21 -1.24 6.24 6.27
C GLY A 21 -1.08 6.36 7.77
N LEU A 22 -1.42 5.31 8.51
CA LEU A 22 -1.27 5.29 9.97
C LEU A 22 0.20 5.42 10.36
N LEU A 23 1.07 4.63 9.73
CA LEU A 23 2.50 4.63 10.05
C LEU A 23 3.16 5.94 9.67
N LEU A 24 2.85 6.49 8.49
CA LEU A 24 3.44 7.73 8.03
C LEU A 24 3.07 8.90 8.94
N VAL A 25 1.79 9.06 9.26
CA VAL A 25 1.32 10.17 10.10
C VAL A 25 1.92 10.04 11.50
N ARG A 26 1.99 8.83 12.03
CA ARG A 26 2.61 8.62 13.34
C ARG A 26 4.08 9.00 13.34
N ALA A 27 4.80 8.69 12.27
CA ALA A 27 6.23 9.03 12.15
C ALA A 27 6.45 10.54 11.98
N VAL A 28 5.60 11.21 11.19
CA VAL A 28 5.77 12.62 10.84
C VAL A 28 5.18 13.54 11.90
N LYS A 29 3.97 13.23 12.37
CA LYS A 29 3.23 14.08 13.31
C LYS A 29 3.20 13.55 14.74
N GLY A 30 3.59 12.30 14.96
CA GLY A 30 3.57 11.69 16.27
C GLY A 30 2.17 11.40 16.81
N VAL A 31 1.16 11.37 15.93
CA VAL A 31 -0.23 11.14 16.32
C VAL A 31 -0.83 9.96 15.57
N ASP A 32 -1.91 9.40 16.12
CA ASP A 32 -2.67 8.34 15.48
C ASP A 32 -3.75 8.97 14.61
N ILE A 33 -3.64 8.82 13.28
CA ILE A 33 -4.57 9.43 12.32
C ILE A 33 -6.02 8.99 12.56
N ARG A 34 -6.23 7.81 13.17
CA ARG A 34 -7.58 7.33 13.47
C ARG A 34 -8.31 8.20 14.49
N GLN A 35 -7.58 9.03 15.22
CA GLN A 35 -8.11 9.96 16.22
C GLN A 35 -8.38 11.34 15.66
N TYR A 36 -8.08 11.60 14.40
CA TYR A 36 -8.11 12.93 13.81
C TYR A 36 -8.88 12.94 12.47
N GLY A 37 -9.42 14.10 12.14
CA GLY A 37 -10.17 14.30 10.92
C GLY A 37 -11.35 13.33 10.83
N SER A 38 -11.45 12.59 9.71
CA SER A 38 -12.50 11.59 9.51
C SER A 38 -12.23 10.29 10.26
N GLY A 39 -11.06 10.12 10.84
CA GLY A 39 -10.63 8.87 11.46
C GLY A 39 -10.19 7.79 10.50
N ASN A 40 -10.23 8.06 9.20
CA ASN A 40 -9.82 7.11 8.16
C ASN A 40 -8.32 7.17 7.95
N ILE A 41 -7.69 6.04 7.63
CA ILE A 41 -6.25 5.97 7.31
C ILE A 41 -5.95 6.25 5.84
N GLY A 42 -6.96 6.58 5.03
CA GLY A 42 -6.82 6.83 3.60
C GLY A 42 -6.16 8.16 3.27
N THR A 43 -5.78 8.31 2.00
CA THR A 43 -5.06 9.48 1.51
C THR A 43 -5.76 10.81 1.83
N ALA A 44 -7.08 10.87 1.68
CA ALA A 44 -7.82 12.11 1.92
C ALA A 44 -7.67 12.61 3.36
N ASN A 45 -7.73 11.70 4.33
CA ASN A 45 -7.56 12.08 5.73
C ASN A 45 -6.10 12.40 6.06
N VAL A 46 -5.15 11.72 5.41
CA VAL A 46 -3.72 12.03 5.56
C VAL A 46 -3.45 13.46 5.08
N VAL A 47 -4.07 13.89 3.98
CA VAL A 47 -3.95 15.27 3.50
C VAL A 47 -4.46 16.26 4.55
N ARG A 48 -5.61 15.97 5.18
CA ARG A 48 -6.16 16.83 6.21
C ARG A 48 -5.27 16.96 7.44
N VAL A 49 -4.70 15.85 7.87
CA VAL A 49 -3.94 15.78 9.14
C VAL A 49 -2.49 16.18 8.94
N ALA A 50 -1.85 15.71 7.88
CA ALA A 50 -0.40 15.85 7.71
C ALA A 50 0.01 16.67 6.48
N GLY A 51 -0.96 17.12 5.66
CA GLY A 51 -0.70 17.98 4.52
C GLY A 51 -0.66 17.25 3.18
N PRO A 52 -0.69 18.01 2.06
CA PRO A 52 -0.80 17.43 0.72
C PRO A 52 0.35 16.52 0.34
N TRP A 53 1.57 16.85 0.71
CA TRP A 53 2.73 16.04 0.34
C TRP A 53 2.72 14.67 1.05
N ALA A 54 2.24 14.65 2.30
CA ALA A 54 2.10 13.40 3.04
C ALA A 54 1.03 12.51 2.42
N GLY A 55 -0.09 13.11 1.99
CA GLY A 55 -1.12 12.40 1.25
C GLY A 55 -0.59 11.82 -0.06
N ALA A 56 0.22 12.59 -0.80
CA ALA A 56 0.85 12.10 -2.02
C ALA A 56 1.80 10.93 -1.74
N ALA A 57 2.57 11.00 -0.66
CA ALA A 57 3.47 9.91 -0.27
C ALA A 57 2.71 8.63 0.05
N VAL A 58 1.59 8.74 0.78
CA VAL A 58 0.73 7.58 1.07
C VAL A 58 0.12 7.01 -0.21
N PHE A 59 -0.37 7.87 -1.10
CA PHE A 59 -0.93 7.45 -2.38
C PHE A 59 0.10 6.66 -3.19
N VAL A 60 1.31 7.19 -3.32
CA VAL A 60 2.38 6.51 -4.06
C VAL A 60 2.74 5.19 -3.42
N ALA A 61 2.88 5.16 -2.09
CA ALA A 61 3.21 3.93 -1.37
C ALA A 61 2.13 2.87 -1.54
N ASP A 62 0.85 3.26 -1.45
CA ASP A 62 -0.26 2.33 -1.65
C ASP A 62 -0.33 1.82 -3.09
N PHE A 63 -0.06 2.70 -4.05
CA PHE A 63 0.02 2.30 -5.45
C PHE A 63 1.14 1.26 -5.66
N LEU A 64 2.32 1.50 -5.11
CA LEU A 64 3.45 0.58 -5.23
C LEU A 64 3.19 -0.75 -4.53
N LYS A 65 2.50 -0.75 -3.39
CA LYS A 65 2.13 -1.99 -2.71
C LYS A 65 1.27 -2.89 -3.60
N GLY A 66 0.39 -2.30 -4.41
CA GLY A 66 -0.43 -3.06 -5.35
C GLY A 66 0.35 -3.47 -6.60
N LEU A 67 1.23 -2.60 -7.08
CA LEU A 67 1.95 -2.83 -8.32
C LEU A 67 3.09 -3.84 -8.18
N LEU A 68 3.87 -3.76 -7.11
CA LEU A 68 5.05 -4.61 -6.93
C LEU A 68 4.73 -6.11 -6.96
N PRO A 69 3.72 -6.62 -6.24
CA PRO A 69 3.36 -8.03 -6.32
C PRO A 69 2.98 -8.47 -7.73
N VAL A 70 2.29 -7.61 -8.48
CA VAL A 70 1.88 -7.91 -9.85
C VAL A 70 3.11 -8.02 -10.76
N LEU A 71 4.05 -7.07 -10.65
CA LEU A 71 5.28 -7.10 -11.45
C LEU A 71 6.14 -8.31 -11.11
N LEU A 72 6.25 -8.66 -9.84
CA LEU A 72 6.99 -9.85 -9.41
C LEU A 72 6.35 -11.11 -9.95
N ALA A 73 5.02 -11.21 -9.88
CA ALA A 73 4.29 -12.35 -10.40
C ALA A 73 4.53 -12.51 -11.91
N ARG A 74 4.47 -11.40 -12.64
CA ARG A 74 4.75 -11.40 -14.09
C ARG A 74 6.16 -11.90 -14.38
N GLN A 75 7.14 -11.38 -13.66
CA GLN A 75 8.54 -11.72 -13.88
C GLN A 75 8.86 -13.17 -13.54
N LEU A 76 8.32 -13.65 -12.42
CA LEU A 76 8.61 -14.99 -11.94
C LEU A 76 7.84 -16.07 -12.68
N THR A 77 6.62 -15.77 -13.16
CA THR A 77 5.78 -16.73 -13.88
C THR A 77 5.89 -16.60 -15.40
N GLY A 78 6.47 -15.51 -15.91
CA GLY A 78 6.56 -15.24 -17.32
C GLY A 78 5.25 -14.80 -17.96
N LEU A 79 4.20 -14.55 -17.18
CA LEU A 79 2.92 -14.10 -17.71
C LEU A 79 2.94 -12.60 -18.01
N PRO A 80 2.20 -12.14 -19.05
CA PRO A 80 2.06 -10.72 -19.30
C PRO A 80 1.28 -10.04 -18.17
N LEU A 81 1.50 -8.73 -18.00
CA LEU A 81 0.86 -7.97 -16.94
C LEU A 81 -0.67 -8.08 -16.98
N ALA A 82 -1.26 -8.06 -18.18
CA ALA A 82 -2.71 -8.17 -18.34
C ALA A 82 -3.24 -9.51 -17.81
N ALA A 83 -2.46 -10.59 -17.95
CA ALA A 83 -2.86 -11.89 -17.42
C ALA A 83 -2.64 -12.01 -15.92
N ALA A 84 -1.73 -11.21 -15.36
CA ALA A 84 -1.44 -11.20 -13.92
C ALA A 84 -2.47 -10.36 -13.15
N LEU A 85 -3.15 -9.46 -13.81
CA LEU A 85 -4.20 -8.65 -13.20
C LEU A 85 -5.51 -9.43 -13.11
#